data_84a78ef4d401b21d20ed733fcd5a3abb
#
_entry.id   84a78ef4d401b21d20ed733fcd5a3abb
#
_cell.length_a   1.000
_cell.length_b   1.000
_cell.length_c   1.000
_cell.angle_alpha   90.00
_cell.angle_beta   90.00
_cell.angle_gamma   90.00
#
_symmetry.space_group_name_H-M   'P 1'
#
loop_
_entity.id
_entity.type
_entity.pdbx_description
1 polymer ?
#
loop_
_entity_poly.entity_id
_entity_poly.type
_entity_poly.pdbx_seq_one_letter_code
_entity_poly.pdbx_strand_id
1 'polypeptide(L)'
;SAEYEIIPVDNPITAGIIRDRYHEVGIALQRRPELIQARHSVDLTRINLGIAKNQALPQVDVVYRATFNGLGSNASRAFDQETSGRFVDQFVGVELAWNFGERAERAGIRIAKLQQSQAVAAYRKALDDVITDCRVALRNLNTSFEQIGTSRVAVTSGFDNLRAQQERLERMSPADLDSVLASQSNLAQARRAFLQAIVNYNQGIADVERAKGTLLEYNNVVLDERP
;
A
#
# COMPACT_ATOMS: atom_id res chain seq x y z
N SER A 1 15.10 -24.67 23.27
CA SER A 1 14.13 -23.71 22.74
C SER A 1 13.09 -23.47 23.83
N ALA A 2 13.05 -22.26 24.38
CA ALA A 2 12.02 -21.86 25.32
C ALA A 2 10.68 -21.83 24.55
N GLU A 3 9.76 -22.69 24.94
CA GLU A 3 8.40 -22.73 24.41
C GLU A 3 7.64 -21.58 25.08
N TYR A 4 7.44 -20.47 24.35
CA TYR A 4 6.65 -19.34 24.84
C TYR A 4 5.18 -19.63 24.58
N GLU A 5 4.39 -19.71 25.64
CA GLU A 5 2.92 -19.75 25.55
C GLU A 5 2.38 -18.34 25.33
N ILE A 6 1.69 -18.11 24.22
CA ILE A 6 1.03 -16.83 23.93
C ILE A 6 -0.35 -16.83 24.59
N ILE A 7 -0.50 -16.08 25.66
CA ILE A 7 -1.77 -15.91 26.35
C ILE A 7 -2.41 -14.59 25.87
N PRO A 8 -3.56 -14.64 25.17
CA PRO A 8 -4.26 -13.43 24.78
C PRO A 8 -4.81 -12.71 26.02
N VAL A 9 -4.49 -11.43 26.16
CA VAL A 9 -4.90 -10.58 27.30
C VAL A 9 -6.17 -9.80 26.98
N ASP A 10 -6.40 -9.49 25.69
CA ASP A 10 -7.54 -8.68 25.24
C ASP A 10 -8.78 -9.53 25.00
N ASN A 11 -9.92 -9.03 25.49
CA ASN A 11 -11.21 -9.63 25.18
C ASN A 11 -11.64 -9.27 23.74
N PRO A 12 -12.21 -10.23 22.98
CA PRO A 12 -12.70 -9.95 21.65
C PRO A 12 -13.87 -8.95 21.69
N ILE A 13 -13.88 -8.04 20.75
CA ILE A 13 -14.96 -7.06 20.58
C ILE A 13 -16.18 -7.80 20.01
N THR A 14 -17.32 -7.69 20.70
CA THR A 14 -18.60 -8.27 20.28
C THR A 14 -19.69 -7.22 20.09
N ALA A 15 -19.41 -5.96 20.40
CA ALA A 15 -20.32 -4.84 20.21
C ALA A 15 -20.26 -4.34 18.75
N GLY A 16 -21.42 -3.95 18.21
CA GLY A 16 -21.50 -3.38 16.86
C GLY A 16 -20.86 -2.00 16.81
N ILE A 17 -19.93 -1.83 15.88
CA ILE A 17 -19.27 -0.54 15.61
C ILE A 17 -20.01 0.11 14.44
N ILE A 18 -20.66 1.23 14.67
CA ILE A 18 -21.32 2.02 13.62
C ILE A 18 -20.25 2.89 12.96
N ARG A 19 -20.01 2.69 11.65
CA ARG A 19 -19.05 3.46 10.86
C ARG A 19 -19.77 4.12 9.68
N ASP A 20 -19.53 5.41 9.51
CA ASP A 20 -20.03 6.12 8.33
C ASP A 20 -19.14 5.81 7.12
N ARG A 21 -19.75 5.22 6.08
CA ARG A 21 -19.09 4.82 4.85
C ARG A 21 -18.33 5.98 4.17
N TYR A 22 -18.95 7.17 4.15
CA TYR A 22 -18.35 8.31 3.46
C TYR A 22 -17.16 8.87 4.22
N HIS A 23 -17.26 8.90 5.54
CA HIS A 23 -16.18 9.32 6.42
C HIS A 23 -14.98 8.38 6.32
N GLU A 24 -15.20 7.07 6.39
CA GLU A 24 -14.13 6.06 6.32
C GLU A 24 -13.42 6.06 4.94
N VAL A 25 -14.16 6.19 3.84
CA VAL A 25 -13.58 6.35 2.50
C VAL A 25 -12.78 7.65 2.40
N GLY A 26 -13.27 8.76 3.00
CA GLY A 26 -12.54 10.02 3.05
C GLY A 26 -11.17 9.90 3.73
N ILE A 27 -11.09 9.17 4.84
CA ILE A 27 -9.83 8.88 5.54
C ILE A 27 -8.91 8.03 4.64
N ALA A 28 -9.44 6.98 4.00
CA ALA A 28 -8.67 6.12 3.12
C ALA A 28 -8.02 6.91 1.97
N LEU A 29 -8.75 7.83 1.34
CA LEU A 29 -8.23 8.67 0.26
C LEU A 29 -7.10 9.62 0.69
N GLN A 30 -7.03 9.96 1.98
CA GLN A 30 -5.99 10.84 2.52
C GLN A 30 -4.76 10.07 3.04
N ARG A 31 -4.96 8.84 3.55
CA ARG A 31 -3.96 8.10 4.31
C ARG A 31 -3.30 6.95 3.54
N ARG A 32 -3.93 6.45 2.49
CA ARG A 32 -3.39 5.30 1.74
C ARG A 32 -2.10 5.66 1.00
N PRO A 33 -0.99 4.95 1.30
CA PRO A 33 0.32 5.24 0.70
C PRO A 33 0.35 4.98 -0.80
N GLU A 34 -0.47 4.07 -1.32
CA GLU A 34 -0.57 3.79 -2.76
C GLU A 34 -1.04 5.01 -3.56
N LEU A 35 -1.94 5.84 -2.98
CA LEU A 35 -2.40 7.07 -3.62
C LEU A 35 -1.31 8.14 -3.62
N ILE A 36 -0.55 8.23 -2.53
CA ILE A 36 0.59 9.14 -2.43
C ILE A 36 1.65 8.75 -3.48
N GLN A 37 1.97 7.46 -3.57
CA GLN A 37 2.91 6.94 -4.56
C GLN A 37 2.44 7.19 -6.00
N ALA A 38 1.16 6.91 -6.30
CA ALA A 38 0.60 7.15 -7.63
C ALA A 38 0.60 8.64 -7.99
N ARG A 39 0.35 9.53 -7.03
CA ARG A 39 0.45 10.99 -7.22
C ARG A 39 1.89 11.40 -7.54
N HIS A 40 2.87 10.92 -6.79
CA HIS A 40 4.29 11.19 -7.09
C HIS A 40 4.70 10.66 -8.47
N SER A 41 4.14 9.52 -8.91
CA SER A 41 4.38 9.01 -10.27
C SER A 41 3.84 9.97 -11.35
N VAL A 42 2.67 10.58 -11.14
CA VAL A 42 2.14 11.61 -12.05
C VAL A 42 3.06 12.85 -12.08
N ASP A 43 3.53 13.32 -10.91
CA ASP A 43 4.42 14.46 -10.82
C ASP A 43 5.76 14.17 -11.53
N LEU A 44 6.31 12.97 -11.36
CA LEU A 44 7.55 12.54 -12.01
C LEU A 44 7.43 12.51 -13.54
N THR A 45 6.31 11.99 -14.07
CA THR A 45 6.06 12.01 -15.52
C THR A 45 5.84 13.43 -16.05
N ARG A 46 5.29 14.34 -15.24
CA ARG A 46 5.18 15.76 -15.57
C ARG A 46 6.55 16.43 -15.69
N ILE A 47 7.46 16.13 -14.77
CA ILE A 47 8.85 16.62 -14.81
C ILE A 47 9.55 16.06 -16.07
N ASN A 48 9.41 14.75 -16.35
CA ASN A 48 10.00 14.13 -17.52
C ASN A 48 9.49 14.75 -18.84
N LEU A 49 8.21 15.13 -18.89
CA LEU A 49 7.67 15.88 -20.03
C LEU A 49 8.31 17.27 -20.16
N GLY A 50 8.58 17.93 -19.03
CA GLY A 50 9.32 19.19 -18.99
C GLY A 50 10.74 19.02 -19.55
N ILE A 51 11.45 17.99 -19.12
CA ILE A 51 12.79 17.63 -19.59
C ILE A 51 12.78 17.35 -21.11
N ALA A 52 11.84 16.51 -21.59
CA ALA A 52 11.72 16.20 -23.01
C ALA A 52 11.44 17.44 -23.88
N LYS A 53 10.66 18.40 -23.37
CA LYS A 53 10.45 19.67 -24.04
C LYS A 53 11.71 20.55 -24.05
N ASN A 54 12.45 20.56 -22.94
CA ASN A 54 13.68 21.33 -22.85
C ASN A 54 14.77 20.76 -23.77
N GLN A 55 14.89 19.44 -23.87
CA GLN A 55 15.83 18.77 -24.78
C GLN A 55 15.54 18.99 -26.27
N ALA A 56 14.31 19.43 -26.62
CA ALA A 56 13.98 19.80 -27.98
C ALA A 56 14.37 21.25 -28.34
N LEU A 57 14.88 22.02 -27.37
CA LEU A 57 15.39 23.36 -27.63
C LEU A 57 16.84 23.29 -28.13
N PRO A 58 17.28 24.27 -28.95
CA PRO A 58 18.67 24.41 -29.33
C PRO A 58 19.57 24.54 -28.10
N GLN A 59 20.67 23.81 -28.08
CA GLN A 59 21.66 23.90 -27.02
C GLN A 59 22.65 25.02 -27.32
N VAL A 60 22.88 25.89 -26.37
CA VAL A 60 23.84 26.99 -26.47
C VAL A 60 24.81 26.89 -25.31
N ASP A 61 26.04 26.59 -25.60
CA ASP A 61 27.10 26.45 -24.61
C ASP A 61 28.12 27.58 -24.74
N VAL A 62 28.58 28.12 -23.62
CA VAL A 62 29.73 29.01 -23.56
C VAL A 62 30.92 28.16 -23.04
N VAL A 63 31.91 28.03 -23.88
CA VAL A 63 33.12 27.24 -23.58
C VAL A 63 34.27 28.20 -23.28
N TYR A 64 34.85 28.09 -22.11
CA TYR A 64 36.10 28.68 -21.74
C TYR A 64 37.14 27.60 -21.50
N ARG A 65 38.24 27.66 -22.23
CA ARG A 65 39.38 26.75 -22.09
C ARG A 65 40.62 27.53 -21.80
N ALA A 66 41.30 27.20 -20.71
CA ALA A 66 42.63 27.72 -20.39
C ALA A 66 43.61 26.52 -20.48
N THR A 67 44.60 26.64 -21.39
CA THR A 67 45.61 25.58 -21.55
C THR A 67 46.96 26.17 -21.13
N PHE A 68 47.57 25.53 -20.16
CA PHE A 68 48.91 25.90 -19.68
C PHE A 68 49.93 25.03 -20.42
N ASN A 69 50.86 25.65 -21.11
CA ASN A 69 51.89 24.97 -21.90
C ASN A 69 53.24 25.22 -21.26
N GLY A 70 54.03 24.16 -21.07
CA GLY A 70 55.42 24.22 -20.61
C GLY A 70 56.35 23.64 -21.65
N LEU A 71 57.34 24.40 -22.09
CA LEU A 71 58.39 24.00 -22.99
C LEU A 71 59.73 24.00 -22.25
N GLY A 72 60.29 22.83 -21.95
CA GLY A 72 61.58 22.69 -21.26
C GLY A 72 62.46 21.61 -21.87
N SER A 73 63.78 21.77 -21.75
CA SER A 73 64.73 20.74 -22.18
C SER A 73 64.71 19.48 -21.32
N ASN A 74 64.10 19.55 -20.14
CA ASN A 74 63.91 18.46 -19.19
C ASN A 74 62.48 18.55 -18.59
N ALA A 75 61.92 17.42 -18.13
CA ALA A 75 60.58 17.34 -17.57
C ALA A 75 60.32 18.32 -16.38
N SER A 76 61.32 18.50 -15.51
CA SER A 76 61.23 19.47 -14.38
C SER A 76 61.14 20.91 -14.84
N ARG A 77 61.90 21.31 -15.84
CA ARG A 77 61.84 22.69 -16.39
C ARG A 77 60.54 22.93 -17.17
N ALA A 78 60.00 21.93 -17.86
CA ALA A 78 58.72 22.04 -18.53
C ALA A 78 57.61 22.22 -17.51
N PHE A 79 57.65 21.51 -16.40
CA PHE A 79 56.66 21.62 -15.30
C PHE A 79 56.76 22.96 -14.56
N ASP A 80 57.99 23.45 -14.28
CA ASP A 80 58.20 24.76 -13.66
C ASP A 80 57.69 25.90 -14.59
N GLN A 81 57.82 25.73 -15.89
CA GLN A 81 57.36 26.72 -16.87
C GLN A 81 55.85 26.68 -17.08
N GLU A 82 55.24 25.49 -17.03
CA GLU A 82 53.82 25.28 -17.05
C GLU A 82 53.12 25.96 -15.82
N THR A 83 53.68 25.74 -14.62
CA THR A 83 53.20 26.35 -13.36
C THR A 83 53.49 27.84 -13.24
N SER A 84 54.45 28.39 -13.99
CA SER A 84 54.75 29.84 -14.00
C SER A 84 53.70 30.68 -14.71
N GLY A 85 52.76 30.08 -15.45
CA GLY A 85 51.68 30.76 -16.17
C GLY A 85 52.17 31.66 -17.34
N ARG A 86 53.42 31.47 -17.82
CA ARG A 86 53.98 32.35 -18.90
C ARG A 86 53.42 32.01 -20.29
N PHE A 87 52.95 30.82 -20.50
CA PHE A 87 52.39 30.38 -21.77
C PHE A 87 50.99 29.80 -21.51
N VAL A 88 50.01 30.66 -21.39
CA VAL A 88 48.60 30.33 -21.17
C VAL A 88 47.86 30.68 -22.45
N ASP A 89 47.32 29.66 -23.11
CA ASP A 89 46.33 29.85 -24.17
C ASP A 89 44.96 29.95 -23.56
N GLN A 90 44.26 31.01 -23.90
CA GLN A 90 42.86 31.21 -23.46
C GLN A 90 41.94 31.16 -24.68
N PHE A 91 40.96 30.33 -24.62
CA PHE A 91 39.93 30.22 -25.65
C PHE A 91 38.55 30.51 -25.04
N VAL A 92 37.82 31.44 -25.64
CA VAL A 92 36.43 31.66 -25.33
C VAL A 92 35.63 31.44 -26.61
N GLY A 93 34.65 30.55 -26.52
CA GLY A 93 33.79 30.22 -27.65
C GLY A 93 32.35 30.07 -27.27
N VAL A 94 31.47 30.20 -28.23
CA VAL A 94 30.05 29.91 -28.12
C VAL A 94 29.78 28.76 -29.09
N GLU A 95 29.26 27.65 -28.55
CA GLU A 95 28.89 26.47 -29.33
C GLU A 95 27.36 26.41 -29.40
N LEU A 96 26.81 26.33 -30.62
CA LEU A 96 25.39 26.19 -30.87
C LEU A 96 25.16 24.82 -31.52
N ALA A 97 24.46 23.93 -30.83
CA ALA A 97 24.03 22.64 -31.36
C ALA A 97 22.53 22.65 -31.62
N TRP A 98 22.15 22.42 -32.86
CA TRP A 98 20.73 22.33 -33.28
C TRP A 98 20.51 21.19 -34.25
N ASN A 99 19.58 20.28 -33.89
CA ASN A 99 19.21 19.15 -34.73
C ASN A 99 18.15 19.56 -35.76
N PHE A 100 18.56 19.59 -37.05
CA PHE A 100 17.64 19.94 -38.12
C PHE A 100 16.59 18.82 -38.30
N GLY A 101 15.27 19.15 -38.22
CA GLY A 101 14.17 18.24 -38.43
C GLY A 101 13.50 17.69 -37.18
N GLU A 102 14.16 17.72 -35.99
CA GLU A 102 13.61 17.44 -34.65
C GLU A 102 12.68 16.21 -34.54
N ARG A 103 12.83 15.20 -35.42
CA ARG A 103 11.91 14.05 -35.44
C ARG A 103 12.03 13.20 -34.17
N ALA A 104 13.26 13.01 -33.68
CA ALA A 104 13.52 12.24 -32.47
C ALA A 104 12.99 12.97 -31.23
N GLU A 105 13.23 14.27 -31.15
CA GLU A 105 12.80 15.13 -30.03
C GLU A 105 11.28 15.25 -29.97
N ARG A 106 10.63 15.43 -31.13
CA ARG A 106 9.15 15.43 -31.21
C ARG A 106 8.54 14.08 -30.86
N ALA A 107 9.20 12.98 -31.24
CA ALA A 107 8.79 11.64 -30.82
C ALA A 107 8.97 11.46 -29.29
N GLY A 108 10.08 11.92 -28.72
CA GLY A 108 10.34 11.95 -27.28
C GLY A 108 9.26 12.70 -26.48
N ILE A 109 8.89 13.90 -26.94
CA ILE A 109 7.79 14.67 -26.34
C ILE A 109 6.47 13.91 -26.42
N ARG A 110 6.19 13.26 -27.54
CA ARG A 110 4.95 12.47 -27.70
C ARG A 110 4.93 11.28 -26.76
N ILE A 111 6.05 10.56 -26.61
CA ILE A 111 6.22 9.45 -25.67
C ILE A 111 5.98 9.96 -24.24
N ALA A 112 6.65 11.06 -23.83
CA ALA A 112 6.50 11.61 -22.50
C ALA A 112 5.06 12.06 -22.19
N LYS A 113 4.33 12.62 -23.17
CA LYS A 113 2.89 12.93 -23.04
C LYS A 113 2.04 11.70 -22.81
N LEU A 114 2.31 10.61 -23.56
CA LEU A 114 1.57 9.35 -23.41
C LEU A 114 1.85 8.72 -22.06
N GLN A 115 3.11 8.73 -21.60
CA GLN A 115 3.50 8.27 -20.27
C GLN A 115 2.79 9.06 -19.16
N GLN A 116 2.68 10.38 -19.30
CA GLN A 116 1.91 11.20 -18.36
C GLN A 116 0.42 10.81 -18.36
N SER A 117 -0.18 10.58 -19.53
CA SER A 117 -1.56 10.13 -19.62
C SER A 117 -1.77 8.75 -18.97
N GLN A 118 -0.82 7.84 -19.14
CA GLN A 118 -0.83 6.53 -18.47
C GLN A 118 -0.74 6.67 -16.95
N ALA A 119 0.15 7.52 -16.44
CA ALA A 119 0.28 7.76 -14.99
C ALA A 119 -1.01 8.35 -14.40
N VAL A 120 -1.67 9.28 -15.10
CA VAL A 120 -2.97 9.83 -14.68
C VAL A 120 -4.06 8.74 -14.67
N ALA A 121 -4.08 7.86 -15.67
CA ALA A 121 -5.03 6.74 -15.71
C ALA A 121 -4.75 5.73 -14.58
N ALA A 122 -3.48 5.44 -14.29
CA ALA A 122 -3.07 4.59 -13.17
C ALA A 122 -3.48 5.19 -11.81
N TYR A 123 -3.32 6.51 -11.63
CA TYR A 123 -3.77 7.20 -10.42
C TYR A 123 -5.30 7.10 -10.25
N ARG A 124 -6.08 7.29 -11.31
CA ARG A 124 -7.55 7.11 -11.25
C ARG A 124 -7.93 5.69 -10.88
N LYS A 125 -7.25 4.71 -11.48
CA LYS A 125 -7.47 3.30 -11.13
C LYS A 125 -7.16 3.04 -9.65
N ALA A 126 -6.06 3.55 -9.13
CA ALA A 126 -5.71 3.41 -7.71
C ALA A 126 -6.77 4.05 -6.79
N LEU A 127 -7.36 5.20 -7.18
CA LEU A 127 -8.49 5.80 -6.45
C LEU A 127 -9.69 4.86 -6.39
N ASP A 128 -10.09 4.30 -7.52
CA ASP A 128 -11.23 3.39 -7.61
C ASP A 128 -10.97 2.09 -6.83
N ASP A 129 -9.76 1.55 -6.89
CA ASP A 129 -9.34 0.37 -6.14
C ASP A 129 -9.45 0.64 -4.62
N VAL A 130 -8.90 1.76 -4.11
CA VAL A 130 -8.97 2.13 -2.68
C VAL A 130 -10.41 2.32 -2.21
N ILE A 131 -11.25 2.99 -3.00
CA ILE A 131 -12.68 3.15 -2.68
C ILE A 131 -13.37 1.80 -2.59
N THR A 132 -13.07 0.91 -3.52
CA THR A 132 -13.65 -0.43 -3.58
C THR A 132 -13.20 -1.28 -2.39
N ASP A 133 -11.91 -1.29 -2.09
CA ASP A 133 -11.33 -2.02 -0.95
C ASP A 133 -11.99 -1.58 0.37
N CYS A 134 -12.09 -0.27 0.59
CA CYS A 134 -12.72 0.27 1.80
C CYS A 134 -14.20 -0.13 1.89
N ARG A 135 -14.94 -0.05 0.78
CA ARG A 135 -16.36 -0.45 0.74
C ARG A 135 -16.55 -1.95 0.98
N VAL A 136 -15.67 -2.79 0.43
CA VAL A 136 -15.70 -4.24 0.63
C VAL A 136 -15.40 -4.57 2.08
N ALA A 137 -14.35 -3.97 2.66
CA ALA A 137 -13.99 -4.17 4.07
C ALA A 137 -15.14 -3.79 5.02
N LEU A 138 -15.79 -2.63 4.81
CA LEU A 138 -16.94 -2.20 5.60
C LEU A 138 -18.16 -3.13 5.47
N ARG A 139 -18.41 -3.64 4.25
CA ARG A 139 -19.51 -4.60 4.04
C ARG A 139 -19.22 -5.91 4.76
N ASN A 140 -18.00 -6.43 4.63
CA ASN A 140 -17.60 -7.66 5.29
C ASN A 140 -17.67 -7.53 6.81
N LEU A 141 -17.28 -6.38 7.37
CA LEU A 141 -17.39 -6.08 8.79
C LEU A 141 -18.86 -6.17 9.25
N ASN A 142 -19.78 -5.51 8.53
CA ASN A 142 -21.20 -5.55 8.87
C ASN A 142 -21.78 -6.98 8.77
N THR A 143 -21.45 -7.71 7.70
CA THR A 143 -21.90 -9.09 7.53
C THR A 143 -21.37 -10.01 8.64
N SER A 144 -20.10 -9.85 9.03
CA SER A 144 -19.51 -10.61 10.13
C SER A 144 -20.17 -10.30 11.46
N PHE A 145 -20.57 -9.04 11.69
CA PHE A 145 -21.34 -8.67 12.88
C PHE A 145 -22.74 -9.33 12.91
N GLU A 146 -23.47 -9.29 11.81
CA GLU A 146 -24.79 -9.97 11.70
C GLU A 146 -24.65 -11.48 11.93
N GLN A 147 -23.55 -12.08 11.46
CA GLN A 147 -23.29 -13.50 11.64
C GLN A 147 -23.08 -13.90 13.11
N ILE A 148 -22.55 -13.00 13.96
CA ILE A 148 -22.48 -13.21 15.41
C ILE A 148 -23.89 -13.43 15.98
N GLY A 149 -24.85 -12.55 15.61
CA GLY A 149 -26.24 -12.68 16.05
C GLY A 149 -26.88 -13.99 15.63
N THR A 150 -26.74 -14.34 14.35
CA THR A 150 -27.29 -15.58 13.79
C THR A 150 -26.68 -16.82 14.44
N SER A 151 -25.35 -16.84 14.61
CA SER A 151 -24.65 -17.97 15.25
C SER A 151 -25.03 -18.12 16.73
N ARG A 152 -25.27 -17.01 17.43
CA ARG A 152 -25.74 -17.02 18.82
C ARG A 152 -27.12 -17.71 18.93
N VAL A 153 -28.04 -17.37 18.03
CA VAL A 153 -29.37 -18.02 17.97
C VAL A 153 -29.21 -19.52 17.70
N ALA A 154 -28.31 -19.90 16.77
CA ALA A 154 -28.05 -21.31 16.48
C ALA A 154 -27.52 -22.09 17.71
N VAL A 155 -26.65 -21.47 18.52
CA VAL A 155 -26.18 -22.07 19.78
C VAL A 155 -27.33 -22.28 20.77
N THR A 156 -28.18 -21.26 20.94
CA THR A 156 -29.35 -21.35 21.86
C THR A 156 -30.28 -22.45 21.39
N SER A 157 -30.68 -22.48 20.11
CA SER A 157 -31.54 -23.50 19.55
C SER A 157 -30.90 -24.92 19.63
N GLY A 158 -29.59 -25.03 19.43
CA GLY A 158 -28.87 -26.30 19.60
C GLY A 158 -28.88 -26.80 21.06
N PHE A 159 -28.75 -25.86 22.01
CA PHE A 159 -28.86 -26.18 23.44
C PHE A 159 -30.25 -26.68 23.82
N ASP A 160 -31.31 -25.96 23.37
CA ASP A 160 -32.70 -26.32 23.63
C ASP A 160 -33.03 -27.70 23.00
N ASN A 161 -32.57 -27.97 21.80
CA ASN A 161 -32.72 -29.25 21.13
C ASN A 161 -32.04 -30.39 21.92
N LEU A 162 -30.76 -30.18 22.32
CA LEU A 162 -30.07 -31.16 23.13
C LEU A 162 -30.82 -31.48 24.42
N ARG A 163 -31.29 -30.44 25.11
CA ARG A 163 -32.08 -30.61 26.33
C ARG A 163 -33.35 -31.41 26.08
N ALA A 164 -34.09 -31.08 25.01
CA ALA A 164 -35.33 -31.80 24.66
C ALA A 164 -35.06 -33.32 24.34
N GLN A 165 -33.91 -33.60 23.68
CA GLN A 165 -33.53 -35.00 23.40
C GLN A 165 -33.12 -35.74 24.67
N GLN A 166 -32.42 -35.07 25.60
CA GLN A 166 -32.08 -35.64 26.91
C GLN A 166 -33.34 -35.98 27.74
N GLU A 167 -34.31 -35.08 27.81
CA GLU A 167 -35.57 -35.30 28.48
C GLU A 167 -36.40 -36.44 27.87
N ARG A 168 -36.30 -36.64 26.55
CA ARG A 168 -36.89 -37.82 25.85
C ARG A 168 -36.18 -39.13 26.21
N LEU A 169 -34.83 -39.12 26.24
CA LEU A 169 -34.03 -40.32 26.59
C LEU A 169 -34.38 -40.80 28.00
N GLU A 170 -34.64 -39.91 28.97
CA GLU A 170 -35.03 -40.28 30.31
C GLU A 170 -36.40 -40.99 30.37
N ARG A 171 -37.26 -40.77 29.36
CA ARG A 171 -38.62 -41.32 29.29
C ARG A 171 -38.75 -42.51 28.33
N MET A 172 -37.76 -42.78 27.47
CA MET A 172 -37.82 -43.76 26.36
C MET A 172 -36.61 -44.66 26.30
N SER A 173 -36.61 -45.60 25.39
CA SER A 173 -35.66 -46.71 25.19
C SER A 173 -34.25 -46.25 24.87
N PRO A 174 -33.21 -47.11 25.11
CA PRO A 174 -31.82 -46.89 24.74
C PRO A 174 -31.53 -46.59 23.25
N ALA A 175 -32.52 -46.85 22.37
CA ALA A 175 -32.45 -46.57 20.94
C ALA A 175 -32.33 -45.06 20.60
N ASP A 176 -32.63 -44.17 21.54
CA ASP A 176 -32.60 -42.71 21.34
C ASP A 176 -31.22 -42.09 21.63
N LEU A 177 -30.21 -42.88 22.03
CA LEU A 177 -28.86 -42.41 22.34
C LEU A 177 -28.19 -41.76 21.14
N ASP A 178 -28.40 -42.26 19.94
CA ASP A 178 -27.84 -41.72 18.70
C ASP A 178 -28.36 -40.30 18.43
N SER A 179 -29.61 -39.99 18.75
CA SER A 179 -30.21 -38.67 18.60
C SER A 179 -29.61 -37.63 19.57
N VAL A 180 -29.28 -38.05 20.79
CA VAL A 180 -28.60 -37.24 21.79
C VAL A 180 -27.17 -36.94 21.37
N LEU A 181 -26.43 -37.97 20.89
CA LEU A 181 -25.07 -37.79 20.37
C LEU A 181 -25.01 -36.88 19.15
N ALA A 182 -25.97 -36.99 18.21
CA ALA A 182 -26.13 -36.11 17.09
C ALA A 182 -26.40 -34.66 17.55
N SER A 183 -27.29 -34.46 18.54
CA SER A 183 -27.61 -33.15 19.10
C SER A 183 -26.41 -32.51 19.81
N GLN A 184 -25.59 -33.33 20.51
CA GLN A 184 -24.33 -32.85 21.12
C GLN A 184 -23.34 -32.40 20.05
N SER A 185 -23.20 -33.19 18.98
CA SER A 185 -22.33 -32.82 17.84
C SER A 185 -22.78 -31.51 17.18
N ASN A 186 -24.07 -31.39 16.94
CA ASN A 186 -24.66 -30.18 16.34
C ASN A 186 -24.44 -28.95 17.24
N LEU A 187 -24.63 -29.08 18.56
CA LEU A 187 -24.33 -27.98 19.49
C LEU A 187 -22.84 -27.62 19.49
N ALA A 188 -21.96 -28.60 19.45
CA ALA A 188 -20.51 -28.37 19.37
C ALA A 188 -20.14 -27.65 18.08
N GLN A 189 -20.76 -27.98 16.95
CA GLN A 189 -20.57 -27.27 15.68
C GLN A 189 -21.11 -25.83 15.75
N ALA A 190 -22.30 -25.62 16.30
CA ALA A 190 -22.87 -24.29 16.48
C ALA A 190 -21.99 -23.38 17.36
N ARG A 191 -21.42 -23.93 18.46
CA ARG A 191 -20.48 -23.21 19.32
C ARG A 191 -19.19 -22.82 18.56
N ARG A 192 -18.62 -23.73 17.77
CA ARG A 192 -17.45 -23.41 16.94
C ARG A 192 -17.77 -22.32 15.92
N ALA A 193 -18.92 -22.42 15.26
CA ALA A 193 -19.36 -21.40 14.30
C ALA A 193 -19.54 -20.02 14.96
N PHE A 194 -20.05 -19.98 16.18
CA PHE A 194 -20.19 -18.75 16.95
C PHE A 194 -18.82 -18.13 17.30
N LEU A 195 -17.87 -18.93 17.78
CA LEU A 195 -16.51 -18.46 18.06
C LEU A 195 -15.82 -17.97 16.79
N GLN A 196 -15.98 -18.70 15.68
CA GLN A 196 -15.42 -18.29 14.38
C GLN A 196 -16.03 -16.97 13.89
N ALA A 197 -17.34 -16.74 14.11
CA ALA A 197 -17.98 -15.46 13.75
C ALA A 197 -17.38 -14.28 14.56
N ILE A 198 -17.08 -14.49 15.85
CA ILE A 198 -16.42 -13.47 16.69
C ILE A 198 -15.00 -13.18 16.14
N VAL A 199 -14.23 -14.22 15.79
CA VAL A 199 -12.89 -14.05 15.21
C VAL A 199 -12.96 -13.31 13.89
N ASN A 200 -13.88 -13.69 12.99
CA ASN A 200 -14.05 -13.03 11.69
C ASN A 200 -14.43 -11.56 11.85
N TYR A 201 -15.25 -11.24 12.85
CA TYR A 201 -15.62 -9.84 13.12
C TYR A 201 -14.42 -9.01 13.58
N ASN A 202 -13.61 -9.54 14.51
CA ASN A 202 -12.41 -8.84 14.98
C ASN A 202 -11.35 -8.70 13.86
N GLN A 203 -11.21 -9.71 13.01
CA GLN A 203 -10.40 -9.61 11.79
C GLN A 203 -10.96 -8.53 10.85
N GLY A 204 -12.28 -8.46 10.68
CA GLY A 204 -12.94 -7.45 9.88
C GLY A 204 -12.67 -6.02 10.37
N ILE A 205 -12.56 -5.80 11.69
CA ILE A 205 -12.14 -4.49 12.25
C ILE A 205 -10.74 -4.14 11.79
N ALA A 206 -9.79 -5.07 11.91
CA ALA A 206 -8.41 -4.86 11.46
C ALA A 206 -8.32 -4.64 9.94
N ASP A 207 -9.14 -5.37 9.15
CA ASP A 207 -9.20 -5.21 7.70
C ASP A 207 -9.72 -3.84 7.26
N VAL A 208 -10.69 -3.27 7.99
CA VAL A 208 -11.15 -1.89 7.75
C VAL A 208 -10.04 -0.89 8.06
N GLU A 209 -9.33 -1.04 9.18
CA GLU A 209 -8.21 -0.16 9.51
C GLU A 209 -7.07 -0.28 8.48
N ARG A 210 -6.81 -1.49 7.99
CA ARG A 210 -5.86 -1.72 6.89
C ARG A 210 -6.32 -1.06 5.59
N ALA A 211 -7.59 -1.20 5.23
CA ALA A 211 -8.16 -0.60 4.03
C ALA A 211 -8.15 0.93 4.06
N LYS A 212 -8.16 1.54 5.24
CA LYS A 212 -7.99 2.98 5.45
C LYS A 212 -6.52 3.44 5.48
N GLY A 213 -5.58 2.53 5.70
CA GLY A 213 -4.17 2.87 5.95
C GLY A 213 -3.89 3.38 7.37
N THR A 214 -4.78 3.10 8.34
CA THR A 214 -4.67 3.54 9.75
C THR A 214 -4.36 2.39 10.72
N LEU A 215 -4.04 1.19 10.21
CA LEU A 215 -3.82 0.01 11.03
C LEU A 215 -2.72 0.18 12.09
N LEU A 216 -1.63 0.87 11.75
CA LEU A 216 -0.51 1.10 12.67
C LEU A 216 -0.93 2.06 13.78
N GLU A 217 -1.62 3.16 13.45
CA GLU A 217 -2.14 4.12 14.42
C GLU A 217 -3.15 3.45 15.36
N TYR A 218 -4.04 2.62 14.81
CA TYR A 218 -5.04 1.88 15.58
C TYR A 218 -4.42 0.93 16.60
N ASN A 219 -3.30 0.29 16.25
CA ASN A 219 -2.57 -0.62 17.14
C ASN A 219 -1.47 0.07 17.94
N ASN A 220 -1.36 1.40 17.94
CA ASN A 220 -0.32 2.18 18.61
C ASN A 220 1.11 1.75 18.23
N VAL A 221 1.31 1.28 16.98
CA VAL A 221 2.63 0.92 16.47
C VAL A 221 3.32 2.16 15.95
N VAL A 222 4.40 2.55 16.60
CA VAL A 222 5.28 3.65 16.16
C VAL A 222 6.44 3.04 15.39
N LEU A 223 6.58 3.40 14.10
CA LEU A 223 7.76 3.04 13.32
C LEU A 223 8.88 4.02 13.69
N ASP A 224 9.98 3.50 14.25
CA ASP A 224 11.18 4.28 14.50
C ASP A 224 11.96 4.38 13.16
N GLU A 225 11.74 5.49 12.46
CA GLU A 225 12.52 5.83 11.26
C GLU A 225 13.91 6.32 11.69
N ARG A 226 14.78 5.40 12.11
CA ARG A 226 16.21 5.72 12.22
C ARG A 226 16.80 5.69 10.83
N PRO A 227 17.49 6.76 10.41
CA PRO A 227 18.15 6.83 9.11
C PRO A 227 19.32 5.84 8.99
#